data_a4c6e22d1a0140835a0b493534a8f476
#
_entry.id   a4c6e22d1a0140835a0b493534a8f476
#
_cell.length_a   1.000
_cell.length_b   1.000
_cell.length_c   1.000
_cell.angle_alpha   90.00
_cell.angle_beta   90.00
_cell.angle_gamma   90.00
#
_symmetry.space_group_name_H-M   'P 1'
#
loop_
_entity.id
_entity.type
_entity.pdbx_description
1 polymer ?
#
loop_
_entity_poly.entity_id
_entity_poly.type
_entity_poly.pdbx_seq_one_letter_code
_entity_poly.pdbx_strand_id
1 'polypeptide(L)'
;MKKLYLIPIVLLSVLACQKPQDESAYEYTNPKDLFEKGNLAMFIHWGPSSRNGGVWNGKTYYGISEWLMHTADISVPDYVEAAKEFNPTDFDAQKIVDLAKAVGMKYIVITSKHHDGFAMYHSKCNSFNIVDHTQFGRDPLAELADACHKNGLGIGFYYSHCIDWTAPGGAYSRVEDGTDHEQAS
;
A
#
# COMPACT_ATOMS: atom_id res chain seq x y z
N MET A 1 21.64 13.91 74.63
CA MET A 1 20.40 13.72 73.82
C MET A 1 20.80 13.88 72.35
N LYS A 2 20.96 12.77 71.63
CA LYS A 2 21.30 12.76 70.18
C LYS A 2 19.99 12.75 69.39
N LYS A 3 19.74 13.80 68.63
CA LYS A 3 18.59 13.86 67.69
C LYS A 3 18.89 13.02 66.46
N LEU A 4 18.07 11.98 66.25
CA LEU A 4 18.09 11.12 65.07
C LEU A 4 17.22 11.79 63.97
N TYR A 5 17.82 12.21 62.87
CA TYR A 5 17.09 12.71 61.72
C TYR A 5 16.74 11.53 60.81
N LEU A 6 15.47 11.22 60.73
CA LEU A 6 14.93 10.30 59.69
C LEU A 6 14.88 11.03 58.35
N ILE A 7 15.67 10.57 57.41
CA ILE A 7 15.55 11.00 56.01
C ILE A 7 14.49 10.13 55.33
N PRO A 8 13.44 10.72 54.79
CA PRO A 8 12.47 9.93 54.00
C PRO A 8 13.12 9.54 52.67
N ILE A 9 13.25 8.23 52.45
CA ILE A 9 13.60 7.67 51.15
C ILE A 9 12.35 7.81 50.24
N VAL A 10 12.40 8.79 49.35
CA VAL A 10 11.43 8.92 48.27
C VAL A 10 11.78 7.87 47.25
N LEU A 11 11.00 6.78 47.22
CA LEU A 11 11.03 5.79 46.15
C LEU A 11 10.43 6.43 44.90
N LEU A 12 11.28 6.96 44.00
CA LEU A 12 10.86 7.30 42.63
C LEU A 12 10.55 5.99 41.92
N SER A 13 9.29 5.62 41.85
CA SER A 13 8.81 4.61 40.90
C SER A 13 8.95 5.18 39.50
N VAL A 14 10.03 4.81 38.80
CA VAL A 14 10.15 5.01 37.37
C VAL A 14 9.10 4.08 36.73
N LEU A 15 7.91 4.62 36.42
CA LEU A 15 7.02 3.98 35.45
C LEU A 15 7.73 4.06 34.10
N ALA A 16 8.55 3.04 33.83
CA ALA A 16 8.94 2.77 32.48
C ALA A 16 7.66 2.51 31.68
N CYS A 17 7.40 3.35 30.71
CA CYS A 17 6.40 3.08 29.67
C CYS A 17 6.82 1.77 29.01
N GLN A 18 6.36 0.64 29.53
CA GLN A 18 6.43 -0.62 28.83
C GLN A 18 5.47 -0.46 27.65
N LYS A 19 6.03 -0.35 26.43
CA LYS A 19 5.28 -0.66 25.22
C LYS A 19 4.60 -2.01 25.45
N PRO A 20 3.33 -2.16 25.07
CA PRO A 20 2.71 -3.47 25.09
C PRO A 20 3.58 -4.39 24.23
N GLN A 21 4.25 -5.34 24.86
CA GLN A 21 4.82 -6.48 24.17
C GLN A 21 3.68 -7.43 23.85
N ASP A 22 2.90 -7.10 22.83
CA ASP A 22 2.23 -8.08 22.01
C ASP A 22 2.87 -8.04 20.62
N GLU A 23 4.17 -8.13 20.61
CA GLU A 23 4.89 -8.73 19.53
C GLU A 23 4.78 -10.24 19.74
N SER A 24 3.66 -10.85 19.32
CA SER A 24 3.74 -12.19 18.79
C SER A 24 4.84 -12.11 17.74
N ALA A 25 6.03 -12.62 18.07
CA ALA A 25 7.21 -12.48 17.25
C ALA A 25 6.86 -13.02 15.85
N TYR A 26 6.53 -12.10 14.93
CA TYR A 26 6.45 -12.42 13.53
C TYR A 26 7.87 -12.86 13.18
N GLU A 27 8.06 -14.17 13.16
CA GLU A 27 9.31 -14.76 12.71
C GLU A 27 9.43 -14.39 11.23
N TYR A 28 10.23 -13.36 10.97
CA TYR A 28 10.47 -12.86 9.63
C TYR A 28 11.01 -14.02 8.80
N THR A 29 10.11 -14.63 8.06
CA THR A 29 10.47 -15.75 7.19
C THR A 29 11.51 -15.22 6.21
N ASN A 30 12.73 -15.70 6.29
CA ASN A 30 13.78 -15.32 5.37
C ASN A 30 13.22 -15.44 3.93
N PRO A 31 13.34 -14.41 3.07
CA PRO A 31 12.87 -14.50 1.69
C PRO A 31 13.33 -15.77 0.96
N LYS A 32 14.51 -16.28 1.31
CA LYS A 32 15.01 -17.56 0.80
C LYS A 32 14.12 -18.75 1.19
N ASP A 33 13.60 -18.75 2.42
CA ASP A 33 12.71 -19.82 2.90
C ASP A 33 11.36 -19.82 2.17
N LEU A 34 10.87 -18.63 1.77
CA LEU A 34 9.66 -18.52 0.95
C LEU A 34 9.86 -19.18 -0.43
N PHE A 35 11.02 -18.98 -1.06
CA PHE A 35 11.36 -19.60 -2.33
C PHE A 35 11.55 -21.11 -2.21
N GLU A 36 12.16 -21.59 -1.14
CA GLU A 36 12.42 -23.02 -0.93
C GLU A 36 11.16 -23.79 -0.52
N LYS A 37 10.24 -23.15 0.20
CA LYS A 37 9.02 -23.79 0.74
C LYS A 37 7.79 -23.71 -0.15
N GLY A 38 7.82 -22.95 -1.23
CA GLY A 38 6.70 -22.88 -2.16
C GLY A 38 6.76 -21.68 -3.10
N ASN A 39 6.51 -21.93 -4.38
CA ASN A 39 6.66 -20.97 -5.46
C ASN A 39 5.33 -20.35 -5.91
N LEU A 40 4.19 -20.73 -5.27
CA LEU A 40 2.89 -20.20 -5.64
C LEU A 40 2.57 -18.97 -4.80
N ALA A 41 2.31 -17.85 -5.48
CA ALA A 41 1.92 -16.60 -4.88
C ALA A 41 0.70 -16.01 -5.58
N MET A 42 -0.07 -15.19 -4.86
CA MET A 42 -1.08 -14.33 -5.45
C MET A 42 -0.44 -12.99 -5.78
N PHE A 43 -0.58 -12.52 -7.03
CA PHE A 43 -0.21 -11.16 -7.38
C PHE A 43 -1.48 -10.36 -7.73
N ILE A 44 -1.73 -9.29 -7.00
CA ILE A 44 -2.92 -8.46 -7.11
C ILE A 44 -2.53 -7.10 -7.69
N HIS A 45 -3.08 -6.76 -8.87
CA HIS A 45 -3.07 -5.41 -9.39
C HIS A 45 -4.41 -4.77 -9.05
N TRP A 46 -4.39 -3.69 -8.28
CA TRP A 46 -5.62 -3.08 -7.80
C TRP A 46 -5.43 -1.60 -7.49
N GLY A 47 -6.40 -0.78 -7.88
CA GLY A 47 -6.37 0.66 -7.72
C GLY A 47 -7.53 1.32 -8.47
N PRO A 48 -7.52 2.66 -8.64
CA PRO A 48 -8.57 3.40 -9.34
C PRO A 48 -8.85 2.88 -10.75
N SER A 49 -7.83 2.42 -11.48
CA SER A 49 -7.98 1.81 -12.81
C SER A 49 -8.91 0.60 -12.83
N SER A 50 -8.98 -0.17 -11.73
CA SER A 50 -9.86 -1.34 -11.62
C SER A 50 -11.34 -0.96 -11.67
N ARG A 51 -11.72 0.21 -11.16
CA ARG A 51 -13.07 0.74 -11.25
C ARG A 51 -13.49 1.01 -12.70
N ASN A 52 -12.57 1.54 -13.48
CA ASN A 52 -12.83 1.94 -14.86
C ASN A 52 -12.90 0.74 -15.82
N GLY A 53 -12.25 -0.38 -15.48
CA GLY A 53 -12.31 -1.62 -16.29
C GLY A 53 -11.90 -1.43 -17.74
N GLY A 54 -10.98 -0.51 -18.04
CA GLY A 54 -10.56 -0.18 -19.40
C GLY A 54 -11.51 0.74 -20.16
N VAL A 55 -12.49 1.37 -19.49
CA VAL A 55 -13.44 2.31 -20.12
C VAL A 55 -13.18 3.73 -19.63
N TRP A 56 -13.12 4.68 -20.56
CA TRP A 56 -13.03 6.11 -20.25
C TRP A 56 -13.95 6.91 -21.15
N ASN A 57 -14.81 7.75 -20.57
CA ASN A 57 -15.79 8.57 -21.29
C ASN A 57 -16.62 7.78 -22.29
N GLY A 58 -17.06 6.56 -21.91
CA GLY A 58 -17.87 5.67 -22.74
C GLY A 58 -17.13 4.95 -23.88
N LYS A 59 -15.82 5.16 -24.00
CA LYS A 59 -14.98 4.47 -24.99
C LYS A 59 -14.16 3.37 -24.32
N THR A 60 -14.14 2.18 -24.93
CA THR A 60 -13.30 1.06 -24.47
C THR A 60 -11.89 1.17 -25.05
N TYR A 61 -10.92 0.99 -24.17
CA TYR A 61 -9.51 0.90 -24.49
C TYR A 61 -9.01 -0.49 -24.15
N TYR A 62 -8.51 -1.19 -25.15
CA TYR A 62 -8.00 -2.55 -24.99
C TYR A 62 -6.59 -2.54 -24.41
N GLY A 63 -6.29 -3.52 -23.58
CA GLY A 63 -5.01 -3.67 -22.90
C GLY A 63 -5.20 -3.88 -21.40
N ILE A 64 -4.18 -3.57 -20.62
CA ILE A 64 -4.22 -3.69 -19.16
C ILE A 64 -4.76 -2.39 -18.55
N SER A 65 -5.71 -2.52 -17.61
CA SER A 65 -6.42 -1.36 -17.03
C SER A 65 -5.50 -0.38 -16.31
N GLU A 66 -4.41 -0.84 -15.75
CA GLU A 66 -3.42 -0.03 -15.05
C GLU A 66 -2.74 1.00 -15.97
N TRP A 67 -2.80 0.77 -17.29
CA TRP A 67 -2.28 1.70 -18.29
C TRP A 67 -3.35 2.61 -18.89
N LEU A 68 -4.57 2.56 -18.38
CA LEU A 68 -5.70 3.32 -18.93
C LEU A 68 -5.39 4.82 -19.01
N MET A 69 -4.81 5.39 -17.96
CA MET A 69 -4.44 6.81 -17.94
C MET A 69 -3.53 7.18 -19.13
N HIS A 70 -2.58 6.30 -19.46
CA HIS A 70 -1.67 6.49 -20.58
C HIS A 70 -2.34 6.21 -21.93
N THR A 71 -3.03 5.07 -22.08
CA THR A 71 -3.60 4.64 -23.36
C THR A 71 -4.80 5.47 -23.81
N ALA A 72 -5.54 6.03 -22.88
CA ALA A 72 -6.67 6.92 -23.14
C ALA A 72 -6.28 8.41 -23.16
N ASP A 73 -5.00 8.71 -23.00
CA ASP A 73 -4.47 10.07 -22.93
C ASP A 73 -5.17 10.96 -21.90
N ILE A 74 -5.39 10.41 -20.70
CA ILE A 74 -6.11 11.11 -19.65
C ILE A 74 -5.17 12.12 -18.98
N SER A 75 -5.63 13.36 -18.83
CA SER A 75 -4.85 14.37 -18.10
C SER A 75 -4.71 14.03 -16.62
N VAL A 76 -3.64 14.50 -15.98
CA VAL A 76 -3.45 14.28 -14.53
C VAL A 76 -4.64 14.83 -13.73
N PRO A 77 -5.12 16.06 -13.95
CA PRO A 77 -6.27 16.60 -13.23
C PRO A 77 -7.54 15.74 -13.39
N ASP A 78 -7.83 15.25 -14.59
CA ASP A 78 -9.03 14.44 -14.85
C ASP A 78 -8.93 13.08 -14.16
N TYR A 79 -7.74 12.46 -14.18
CA TYR A 79 -7.53 11.17 -13.51
C TYR A 79 -7.61 11.30 -11.98
N VAL A 80 -7.00 12.35 -11.43
CA VAL A 80 -7.06 12.66 -10.00
C VAL A 80 -8.50 12.89 -9.55
N GLU A 81 -9.29 13.61 -10.33
CA GLU A 81 -10.71 13.84 -10.02
C GLU A 81 -11.50 12.52 -10.06
N ALA A 82 -11.30 11.69 -11.09
CA ALA A 82 -11.99 10.40 -11.24
C ALA A 82 -11.61 9.40 -10.13
N ALA A 83 -10.38 9.46 -9.63
CA ALA A 83 -9.91 8.57 -8.56
C ALA A 83 -10.67 8.76 -7.24
N LYS A 84 -11.28 9.92 -6.99
CA LYS A 84 -12.12 10.18 -5.81
C LYS A 84 -13.31 9.22 -5.70
N GLU A 85 -13.78 8.73 -6.84
CA GLU A 85 -14.91 7.81 -6.88
C GLU A 85 -14.52 6.35 -6.60
N PHE A 86 -13.23 6.07 -6.41
CA PHE A 86 -12.76 4.74 -6.05
C PHE A 86 -13.09 4.45 -4.57
N ASN A 87 -14.17 3.71 -4.35
CA ASN A 87 -14.67 3.40 -3.01
C ASN A 87 -14.97 1.90 -2.88
N PRO A 88 -13.96 1.05 -2.66
CA PRO A 88 -14.10 -0.41 -2.66
C PRO A 88 -14.62 -0.93 -1.32
N THR A 89 -15.87 -0.64 -0.98
CA THR A 89 -16.52 -0.99 0.30
C THR A 89 -16.54 -2.48 0.61
N ASP A 90 -16.48 -3.34 -0.42
CA ASP A 90 -16.51 -4.80 -0.28
C ASP A 90 -15.11 -5.41 -0.02
N PHE A 91 -14.08 -4.57 0.10
CA PHE A 91 -12.74 -5.05 0.41
C PHE A 91 -12.71 -5.75 1.77
N ASP A 92 -12.22 -6.99 1.75
CA ASP A 92 -12.10 -7.84 2.93
C ASP A 92 -10.76 -8.60 2.86
N ALA A 93 -9.80 -8.14 3.66
CA ALA A 93 -8.46 -8.69 3.70
C ALA A 93 -8.44 -10.18 4.11
N GLN A 94 -9.33 -10.57 5.04
CA GLN A 94 -9.37 -11.96 5.50
C GLN A 94 -9.84 -12.90 4.39
N LYS A 95 -10.84 -12.51 3.60
CA LYS A 95 -11.30 -13.34 2.45
C LYS A 95 -10.20 -13.55 1.41
N ILE A 96 -9.39 -12.53 1.15
CA ILE A 96 -8.23 -12.64 0.23
C ILE A 96 -7.21 -13.65 0.77
N VAL A 97 -6.89 -13.55 2.05
CA VAL A 97 -5.97 -14.45 2.72
C VAL A 97 -6.51 -15.88 2.76
N ASP A 98 -7.80 -16.07 3.06
CA ASP A 98 -8.43 -17.39 3.09
C ASP A 98 -8.39 -18.06 1.70
N LEU A 99 -8.64 -17.29 0.64
CA LEU A 99 -8.51 -17.78 -0.73
C LEU A 99 -7.07 -18.20 -1.05
N ALA A 100 -6.08 -17.37 -0.72
CA ALA A 100 -4.68 -17.69 -0.95
C ALA A 100 -4.26 -18.96 -0.21
N LYS A 101 -4.69 -19.12 1.03
CA LYS A 101 -4.44 -20.34 1.83
C LYS A 101 -5.11 -21.58 1.24
N ALA A 102 -6.37 -21.46 0.83
CA ALA A 102 -7.14 -22.58 0.29
C ALA A 102 -6.50 -23.21 -0.95
N VAL A 103 -5.77 -22.42 -1.74
CA VAL A 103 -5.04 -22.89 -2.93
C VAL A 103 -3.55 -23.13 -2.69
N GLY A 104 -3.11 -23.07 -1.43
CA GLY A 104 -1.74 -23.39 -1.03
C GLY A 104 -0.69 -22.32 -1.31
N MET A 105 -1.10 -21.09 -1.56
CA MET A 105 -0.18 -19.95 -1.74
C MET A 105 0.58 -19.65 -0.45
N LYS A 106 1.79 -19.16 -0.58
CA LYS A 106 2.69 -18.89 0.55
C LYS A 106 2.86 -17.40 0.82
N TYR A 107 2.60 -16.57 -0.16
CA TYR A 107 2.65 -15.12 -0.03
C TYR A 107 1.72 -14.43 -1.01
N ILE A 108 1.41 -13.18 -0.72
CA ILE A 108 0.64 -12.28 -1.55
C ILE A 108 1.53 -11.10 -1.93
N VAL A 109 1.49 -10.68 -3.18
CA VAL A 109 2.08 -9.42 -3.64
C VAL A 109 0.94 -8.53 -4.13
N ILE A 110 0.90 -7.27 -3.71
CA ILE A 110 -0.12 -6.33 -4.14
C ILE A 110 0.52 -5.01 -4.58
N THR A 111 -0.09 -4.34 -5.56
CA THR A 111 0.34 -3.01 -5.98
C THR A 111 0.08 -2.01 -4.87
N SER A 112 1.15 -1.44 -4.31
CA SER A 112 1.06 -0.36 -3.32
C SER A 112 0.99 1.01 -3.99
N LYS A 113 1.69 1.20 -5.09
CA LYS A 113 1.58 2.33 -6.02
C LYS A 113 1.90 1.84 -7.41
N HIS A 114 1.02 2.11 -8.38
CA HIS A 114 1.27 1.84 -9.79
C HIS A 114 1.72 3.12 -10.52
N HIS A 115 1.84 3.08 -11.85
CA HIS A 115 2.33 4.18 -12.68
C HIS A 115 1.48 5.44 -12.61
N ASP A 116 0.22 5.30 -12.24
CA ASP A 116 -0.74 6.41 -12.05
C ASP A 116 -0.47 7.28 -10.82
N GLY A 117 0.55 6.92 -10.03
CA GLY A 117 0.95 7.67 -8.85
C GLY A 117 0.04 7.51 -7.63
N PHE A 118 -1.11 6.79 -7.76
CA PHE A 118 -2.04 6.62 -6.65
C PHE A 118 -1.52 5.61 -5.62
N ALA A 119 -1.44 6.05 -4.36
CA ALA A 119 -1.00 5.18 -3.27
C ALA A 119 -2.20 4.43 -2.65
N MET A 120 -2.13 3.10 -2.65
CA MET A 120 -3.14 2.22 -2.06
C MET A 120 -2.98 2.08 -0.53
N TYR A 121 -2.20 2.92 0.10
CA TYR A 121 -1.93 2.97 1.54
C TYR A 121 -1.93 4.43 2.01
N HIS A 122 -2.00 4.65 3.33
CA HIS A 122 -1.94 5.99 3.91
C HIS A 122 -0.53 6.58 3.77
N SER A 123 -0.27 7.24 2.64
CA SER A 123 0.99 7.91 2.36
C SER A 123 1.11 9.21 3.17
N LYS A 124 2.27 9.40 3.82
CA LYS A 124 2.61 10.67 4.48
C LYS A 124 3.28 11.67 3.55
N CYS A 125 3.59 11.26 2.31
CA CYS A 125 4.32 12.08 1.35
C CYS A 125 3.39 12.93 0.47
N ASN A 126 2.19 12.42 0.17
CA ASN A 126 1.19 13.14 -0.61
C ASN A 126 -0.21 12.67 -0.24
N SER A 127 -1.23 13.48 -0.58
CA SER A 127 -2.65 13.18 -0.34
C SER A 127 -3.31 12.40 -1.47
N PHE A 128 -2.59 12.09 -2.56
CA PHE A 128 -3.11 11.27 -3.64
C PHE A 128 -3.02 9.79 -3.27
N ASN A 129 -3.81 9.40 -2.28
CA ASN A 129 -3.84 8.07 -1.69
C ASN A 129 -5.26 7.67 -1.29
N ILE A 130 -5.47 6.37 -1.09
CA ILE A 130 -6.81 5.82 -0.84
C ILE A 130 -7.47 6.34 0.44
N VAL A 131 -6.69 6.73 1.45
CA VAL A 131 -7.22 7.20 2.74
C VAL A 131 -7.68 8.65 2.67
N ASP A 132 -6.83 9.52 2.10
CA ASP A 132 -7.08 10.96 2.10
C ASP A 132 -7.88 11.43 0.89
N HIS A 133 -7.76 10.73 -0.24
CA HIS A 133 -8.32 11.18 -1.51
C HIS A 133 -9.68 10.58 -1.83
N THR A 134 -10.07 9.47 -1.19
CA THR A 134 -11.31 8.75 -1.47
C THR A 134 -12.23 8.69 -0.25
N GLN A 135 -13.51 8.34 -0.49
CA GLN A 135 -14.48 8.11 0.59
C GLN A 135 -14.21 6.80 1.35
N PHE A 136 -13.35 5.93 0.84
CA PHE A 136 -13.02 4.67 1.50
C PHE A 136 -12.38 4.90 2.87
N GLY A 137 -11.47 5.87 3.00
CA GLY A 137 -10.92 6.36 4.26
C GLY A 137 -10.20 5.33 5.14
N ARG A 138 -9.85 4.16 4.58
CA ARG A 138 -9.17 3.06 5.25
C ARG A 138 -7.87 2.73 4.51
N ASP A 139 -6.94 2.10 5.21
CA ASP A 139 -5.67 1.60 4.63
C ASP A 139 -5.78 0.09 4.35
N PRO A 140 -6.14 -0.31 3.12
CA PRO A 140 -6.33 -1.73 2.79
C PRO A 140 -5.02 -2.51 2.81
N LEU A 141 -3.87 -1.86 2.61
CA LEU A 141 -2.58 -2.56 2.63
C LEU A 141 -2.16 -2.88 4.07
N ALA A 142 -2.41 -1.98 5.02
CA ALA A 142 -2.21 -2.28 6.43
C ALA A 142 -3.11 -3.42 6.88
N GLU A 143 -4.39 -3.40 6.49
CA GLU A 143 -5.34 -4.47 6.82
C GLU A 143 -4.93 -5.82 6.20
N LEU A 144 -4.48 -5.81 4.94
CA LEU A 144 -4.02 -7.04 4.27
C LEU A 144 -2.73 -7.58 4.89
N ALA A 145 -1.79 -6.69 5.25
CA ALA A 145 -0.56 -7.08 5.93
C ALA A 145 -0.85 -7.74 7.27
N ASP A 146 -1.72 -7.14 8.06
CA ASP A 146 -2.16 -7.71 9.34
C ASP A 146 -2.82 -9.07 9.18
N ALA A 147 -3.70 -9.22 8.19
CA ALA A 147 -4.35 -10.50 7.89
C ALA A 147 -3.34 -11.56 7.43
N CYS A 148 -2.39 -11.22 6.56
CA CYS A 148 -1.31 -12.11 6.15
C CYS A 148 -0.49 -12.58 7.34
N HIS A 149 -0.03 -11.65 8.18
CA HIS A 149 0.78 -11.96 9.36
C HIS A 149 0.06 -12.89 10.33
N LYS A 150 -1.20 -12.59 10.67
CA LYS A 150 -2.02 -13.45 11.55
C LYS A 150 -2.23 -14.86 11.02
N ASN A 151 -2.11 -15.04 9.71
CA ASN A 151 -2.33 -16.32 9.03
C ASN A 151 -1.05 -17.00 8.55
N GLY A 152 0.12 -16.47 8.85
CA GLY A 152 1.41 -17.04 8.48
C GLY A 152 1.70 -16.99 6.96
N LEU A 153 1.11 -16.03 6.24
CA LEU A 153 1.45 -15.72 4.86
C LEU A 153 2.47 -14.59 4.78
N GLY A 154 3.38 -14.70 3.80
CA GLY A 154 4.22 -13.57 3.42
C GLY A 154 3.41 -12.50 2.69
N ILE A 155 3.84 -11.24 2.79
CA ILE A 155 3.29 -10.14 2.00
C ILE A 155 4.40 -9.33 1.36
N GLY A 156 4.20 -8.94 0.11
CA GLY A 156 5.09 -8.08 -0.66
C GLY A 156 4.31 -6.94 -1.31
N PHE A 157 5.00 -5.84 -1.55
CA PHE A 157 4.41 -4.65 -2.16
C PHE A 157 5.13 -4.32 -3.46
N TYR A 158 4.36 -4.31 -4.56
CA TYR A 158 4.85 -3.75 -5.80
C TYR A 158 4.74 -2.22 -5.73
N TYR A 159 5.84 -1.54 -5.98
CA TYR A 159 5.90 -0.09 -6.02
C TYR A 159 6.52 0.37 -7.34
N SER A 160 5.77 1.10 -8.14
CA SER A 160 6.29 1.71 -9.36
C SER A 160 7.23 2.85 -9.00
N HIS A 161 8.52 2.67 -9.24
CA HIS A 161 9.56 3.56 -8.75
C HIS A 161 9.91 4.65 -9.78
N CYS A 162 10.34 4.25 -10.96
CA CYS A 162 10.77 5.20 -12.00
C CYS A 162 9.62 5.69 -12.89
N ILE A 163 8.54 4.91 -13.06
CA ILE A 163 7.38 5.34 -13.82
C ILE A 163 6.37 5.93 -12.84
N ASP A 164 6.11 7.22 -12.97
CA ASP A 164 5.09 7.93 -12.22
C ASP A 164 4.56 9.07 -13.10
N TRP A 165 3.37 8.88 -13.64
CA TRP A 165 2.77 9.82 -14.58
C TRP A 165 2.31 11.12 -13.92
N THR A 166 2.22 11.13 -12.59
CA THR A 166 1.75 12.29 -11.80
C THR A 166 2.89 13.05 -11.13
N ALA A 167 4.11 12.52 -11.19
CA ALA A 167 5.27 13.15 -10.58
C ALA A 167 6.15 13.87 -11.62
N PRO A 168 6.56 15.12 -11.39
CA PRO A 168 7.56 15.78 -12.22
C PRO A 168 8.85 14.95 -12.27
N GLY A 169 9.40 14.74 -13.47
CA GLY A 169 10.62 13.96 -13.65
C GLY A 169 10.45 12.44 -13.59
N GLY A 170 9.25 11.94 -13.39
CA GLY A 170 8.93 10.51 -13.57
C GLY A 170 9.03 10.12 -15.04
N ALA A 171 9.47 8.88 -15.33
CA ALA A 171 9.44 8.38 -16.69
C ALA A 171 8.00 8.38 -17.22
N TYR A 172 7.82 8.89 -18.44
CA TYR A 172 6.52 9.15 -19.06
C TYR A 172 5.60 10.09 -18.25
N SER A 173 6.19 10.98 -17.44
CA SER A 173 5.43 11.98 -16.68
C SER A 173 4.49 12.76 -17.59
N ARG A 174 3.30 13.02 -17.10
CA ARG A 174 2.28 13.84 -17.78
C ARG A 174 2.14 15.23 -17.11
N VAL A 175 3.05 15.53 -16.19
CA VAL A 175 3.16 16.84 -15.56
C VAL A 175 4.14 17.67 -16.37
N GLU A 176 3.67 18.81 -16.91
CA GLU A 176 4.54 19.77 -17.57
C GLU A 176 5.42 20.44 -16.52
N ASP A 177 6.67 20.06 -16.43
CA ASP A 177 7.66 20.66 -15.53
C ASP A 177 8.61 21.62 -16.28
N GLY A 178 8.36 21.86 -17.56
CA GLY A 178 9.20 22.69 -18.43
C GLY A 178 10.51 22.05 -18.84
N THR A 179 10.72 20.77 -18.54
CA THR A 179 11.83 19.99 -19.05
C THR A 179 11.34 19.07 -20.17
N ASP A 180 11.94 19.18 -21.37
CA ASP A 180 11.71 18.24 -22.47
C ASP A 180 12.29 16.88 -22.05
N HIS A 181 11.46 16.03 -21.46
CA HIS A 181 11.80 14.62 -21.31
C HIS A 181 11.65 13.94 -22.67
N GLU A 182 12.66 14.05 -23.52
CA GLU A 182 12.78 13.22 -24.72
C GLU A 182 12.57 11.75 -24.30
N GLN A 183 11.56 11.15 -24.90
CA GLN A 183 11.26 9.74 -24.72
C GLN A 183 12.53 8.94 -24.97
N ALA A 184 13.07 8.33 -23.93
CA ALA A 184 14.10 7.32 -24.10
C ALA A 184 13.46 6.14 -24.86
N SER A 185 13.66 6.15 -26.17
CA SER A 185 13.28 5.09 -27.12
C SER A 185 14.12 3.83 -26.91
#